data_c506f68b2096001fac51520560bd915e
#
_entry.id   c506f68b2096001fac51520560bd915e
#
_cell.length_a   1.000
_cell.length_b   1.000
_cell.length_c   1.000
_cell.angle_alpha   90.00
_cell.angle_beta   90.00
_cell.angle_gamma   90.00
#
_symmetry.space_group_name_H-M   'P 1'
#
loop_
_entity.id
_entity.type
_entity.pdbx_description
1 polymer ?
#
loop_
_entity_poly.entity_id
_entity_poly.type
_entity_poly.pdbx_seq_one_letter_code
_entity_poly.pdbx_strand_id
1 'polypeptide(L)'
;SNPHKITTTPDYSIADAKLLLKQTIHDNWQEVGYSADPSSSSISYNNKVVTVNGADCYVFSCSGKTFAVAVKLSAVYYAHNGEYQPLTFNNTNYLFK
;
A
#
# COMPACT_ATOMS: atom_id res chain seq x y z
N SER A 1 -14.82 -23.26 -25.57
CA SER A 1 -15.07 -22.60 -24.34
C SER A 1 -13.98 -22.86 -23.37
N ASN A 2 -13.80 -21.96 -22.56
CA ASN A 2 -12.95 -22.17 -21.44
C ASN A 2 -13.80 -22.12 -20.17
N PRO A 3 -14.38 -23.26 -19.82
CA PRO A 3 -15.24 -23.30 -18.65
C PRO A 3 -14.46 -23.03 -17.37
N HIS A 4 -13.16 -23.10 -17.48
CA HIS A 4 -12.29 -22.84 -16.35
C HIS A 4 -11.68 -21.46 -16.41
N LYS A 5 -12.27 -20.60 -17.16
CA LYS A 5 -11.80 -19.24 -17.22
C LYS A 5 -11.78 -18.69 -15.80
N ILE A 6 -10.60 -18.46 -15.32
CA ILE A 6 -10.41 -17.87 -14.02
C ILE A 6 -10.27 -16.38 -14.22
N THR A 7 -11.19 -15.65 -13.63
CA THR A 7 -11.09 -14.20 -13.63
C THR A 7 -10.27 -13.81 -12.44
N THR A 8 -9.06 -13.34 -12.69
CA THR A 8 -8.21 -12.84 -11.62
C THR A 8 -8.07 -11.34 -11.79
N THR A 9 -8.06 -10.64 -10.68
CA THR A 9 -7.76 -9.22 -10.69
C THR A 9 -6.28 -9.07 -11.01
N PRO A 10 -5.90 -8.33 -12.05
CA PRO A 10 -4.49 -8.11 -12.31
C PRO A 10 -3.87 -7.29 -11.19
N ASP A 11 -2.55 -7.39 -11.05
CA ASP A 11 -1.83 -6.54 -10.13
C ASP A 11 -1.89 -5.09 -10.62
N TYR A 12 -2.00 -4.18 -9.70
CA TYR A 12 -1.86 -2.77 -10.01
C TYR A 12 -0.37 -2.43 -10.12
N SER A 13 -0.09 -1.35 -10.80
CA SER A 13 1.29 -0.91 -10.97
C SER A 13 1.85 -0.37 -9.65
N ILE A 14 3.18 -0.33 -9.59
CA ILE A 14 3.87 0.30 -8.47
C ILE A 14 3.44 1.77 -8.34
N ALA A 15 3.25 2.46 -9.46
CA ALA A 15 2.81 3.85 -9.44
C ALA A 15 1.41 3.99 -8.83
N ASP A 16 0.49 3.10 -9.16
CA ASP A 16 -0.85 3.13 -8.58
C ASP A 16 -0.81 2.82 -7.08
N ALA A 17 0.00 1.83 -6.68
CA ALA A 17 0.15 1.51 -5.27
C ALA A 17 0.74 2.67 -4.49
N LYS A 18 1.67 3.41 -5.10
CA LYS A 18 2.27 4.58 -4.48
C LYS A 18 1.23 5.69 -4.29
N LEU A 19 0.33 5.88 -5.25
CA LEU A 19 -0.73 6.87 -5.10
C LEU A 19 -1.67 6.52 -3.95
N LEU A 20 -2.05 5.25 -3.85
CA LEU A 20 -2.87 4.80 -2.73
C LEU A 20 -2.14 5.00 -1.41
N LEU A 21 -0.87 4.66 -1.35
CA LEU A 21 -0.08 4.83 -0.14
C LEU A 21 0.00 6.29 0.27
N LYS A 22 0.22 7.18 -0.68
CA LYS A 22 0.29 8.61 -0.39
C LYS A 22 -1.00 9.09 0.28
N GLN A 23 -2.14 8.70 -0.26
CA GLN A 23 -3.43 9.09 0.33
C GLN A 23 -3.61 8.46 1.70
N THR A 24 -3.21 7.20 1.84
CA THR A 24 -3.35 6.48 3.12
C THR A 24 -2.49 7.12 4.20
N ILE A 25 -1.27 7.52 3.86
CA ILE A 25 -0.39 8.22 4.82
C ILE A 25 -1.00 9.55 5.22
N HIS A 26 -1.54 10.29 4.25
CA HIS A 26 -2.19 11.57 4.54
C HIS A 26 -3.32 11.39 5.54
N ASP A 27 -4.07 10.31 5.43
CA ASP A 27 -5.21 10.05 6.31
C ASP A 27 -4.82 9.46 7.66
N ASN A 28 -3.61 8.91 7.80
CA ASN A 28 -3.24 8.10 8.96
C ASN A 28 -1.87 8.44 9.55
N TRP A 29 -1.28 9.56 9.21
CA TRP A 29 0.10 9.84 9.60
C TRP A 29 0.29 9.83 11.13
N GLN A 30 -0.73 10.23 11.89
CA GLN A 30 -0.63 10.22 13.34
C GLN A 30 -0.59 8.80 13.89
N GLU A 31 -1.43 7.92 13.34
CA GLU A 31 -1.45 6.51 13.75
C GLU A 31 -0.11 5.85 13.46
N VAL A 32 0.50 6.18 12.34
CA VAL A 32 1.80 5.62 11.95
C VAL A 32 2.91 6.10 12.88
N GLY A 33 2.75 7.26 13.49
CA GLY A 33 3.71 7.77 14.45
C GLY A 33 4.56 8.93 13.93
N TYR A 34 4.15 9.56 12.85
CA TYR A 34 4.84 10.77 12.38
C TYR A 34 4.46 11.96 13.25
N SER A 35 5.36 12.92 13.35
CA SER A 35 5.09 14.18 14.06
C SER A 35 4.37 15.19 13.18
N ALA A 36 4.38 14.99 11.87
CA ALA A 36 3.67 15.81 10.90
C ALA A 36 3.37 14.95 9.68
N ASP A 37 2.40 15.34 8.89
CA ASP A 37 2.00 14.61 7.69
C ASP A 37 3.13 14.64 6.66
N PRO A 38 3.73 13.49 6.32
CA PRO A 38 4.83 13.43 5.35
C PRO A 38 4.36 13.19 3.93
N SER A 39 3.06 13.23 3.65
CA SER A 39 2.53 12.75 2.37
C SER A 39 2.96 13.60 1.19
N SER A 40 3.47 14.81 1.42
CA SER A 40 4.06 15.62 0.35
C SER A 40 5.51 15.24 0.06
N SER A 41 6.11 14.39 0.89
CA SER A 41 7.48 13.93 0.69
C SER A 41 7.52 12.78 -0.31
N SER A 42 8.71 12.48 -0.81
CA SER A 42 8.89 11.38 -1.75
C SER A 42 8.60 10.03 -1.09
N ILE A 43 7.91 9.18 -1.82
CA ILE A 43 7.72 7.78 -1.45
C ILE A 43 8.59 6.96 -2.40
N SER A 44 9.44 6.12 -1.84
CA SER A 44 10.37 5.30 -2.61
C SER A 44 9.94 3.85 -2.60
N TYR A 45 9.97 3.21 -3.77
CA TYR A 45 9.76 1.77 -3.85
C TYR A 45 11.06 1.06 -3.49
N ASN A 46 10.98 0.08 -2.60
CA ASN A 46 12.18 -0.61 -2.08
C ASN A 46 12.64 -1.76 -2.96
N ASN A 47 12.06 -1.92 -4.15
CA ASN A 47 12.37 -3.03 -5.07
C ASN A 47 12.19 -4.38 -4.39
N LYS A 48 11.11 -4.51 -3.63
CA LYS A 48 10.89 -5.67 -2.79
C LYS A 48 9.40 -5.95 -2.70
N VAL A 49 9.05 -7.23 -2.76
CA VAL A 49 7.69 -7.70 -2.56
C VAL A 49 7.74 -8.65 -1.36
N VAL A 50 6.80 -8.48 -0.45
CA VAL A 50 6.66 -9.36 0.72
C VAL A 50 5.24 -9.87 0.77
N THR A 51 5.04 -10.99 1.46
CA THR A 51 3.71 -11.53 1.68
C THR A 51 3.25 -11.12 3.08
N VAL A 52 2.11 -10.46 3.15
CA VAL A 52 1.50 -10.04 4.41
C VAL A 52 0.07 -10.55 4.42
N ASN A 53 -0.27 -11.34 5.42
CA ASN A 53 -1.62 -11.91 5.55
C ASN A 53 -2.09 -12.58 4.25
N GLY A 54 -1.18 -13.31 3.61
CA GLY A 54 -1.51 -14.07 2.41
C GLY A 54 -1.52 -13.27 1.10
N ALA A 55 -1.23 -12.00 1.14
CA ALA A 55 -1.23 -11.15 -0.06
C ALA A 55 0.16 -10.64 -0.36
N ASP A 56 0.53 -10.66 -1.63
CA ASP A 56 1.78 -10.04 -2.07
C ASP A 56 1.65 -8.52 -1.98
N CYS A 57 2.68 -7.89 -1.46
CA CYS A 57 2.69 -6.45 -1.24
C CYS A 57 3.99 -5.84 -1.74
N TYR A 58 3.87 -4.71 -2.43
CA TYR A 58 5.02 -3.86 -2.73
C TYR A 58 5.47 -3.17 -1.45
N VAL A 59 6.76 -3.06 -1.25
CA VAL A 59 7.33 -2.40 -0.08
C VAL A 59 7.82 -1.01 -0.46
N PHE A 60 7.43 -0.03 0.33
CA PHE A 60 7.79 1.38 0.12
C PHE A 60 8.38 1.96 1.40
N SER A 61 9.13 3.03 1.23
CA SER A 61 9.61 3.84 2.34
C SER A 61 9.15 5.28 2.16
N CYS A 62 8.80 5.93 3.26
CA CYS A 62 8.45 7.34 3.27
C CYS A 62 8.93 7.95 4.58
N SER A 63 9.80 8.93 4.49
CA SER A 63 10.29 9.69 5.64
C SER A 63 10.68 8.78 6.81
N GLY A 64 11.49 7.76 6.53
CA GLY A 64 12.08 6.88 7.53
C GLY A 64 11.21 5.74 8.00
N LYS A 65 10.02 5.57 7.47
CA LYS A 65 9.13 4.47 7.84
C LYS A 65 8.82 3.60 6.64
N THR A 66 8.48 2.34 6.90
CA THR A 66 8.30 1.32 5.88
C THR A 66 6.84 0.92 5.80
N PHE A 67 6.36 0.69 4.59
CA PHE A 67 4.99 0.35 4.31
C PHE A 67 4.93 -0.82 3.33
N ALA A 68 3.83 -1.54 3.36
CA ALA A 68 3.54 -2.59 2.40
C ALA A 68 2.13 -2.33 1.83
N VAL A 69 2.03 -2.35 0.51
CA VAL A 69 0.75 -2.13 -0.18
C VAL A 69 0.46 -3.34 -1.02
N ALA A 70 -0.67 -3.99 -0.77
CA ALA A 70 -1.06 -5.18 -1.52
C ALA A 70 -1.10 -4.86 -3.02
N VAL A 71 -0.55 -5.76 -3.83
CA VAL A 71 -0.48 -5.54 -5.29
C VAL A 71 -1.87 -5.44 -5.91
N LYS A 72 -2.89 -5.95 -5.25
CA LYS A 72 -4.29 -5.82 -5.67
C LYS A 72 -4.96 -4.58 -5.08
N LEU A 73 -4.24 -3.74 -4.34
CA LEU A 73 -4.74 -2.57 -3.62
C LEU A 73 -5.84 -2.90 -2.63
N SER A 74 -5.76 -4.09 -2.05
CA SER A 74 -6.77 -4.58 -1.09
C SER A 74 -6.38 -4.33 0.36
N ALA A 75 -5.16 -3.88 0.62
CA ALA A 75 -4.67 -3.65 1.98
C ALA A 75 -3.46 -2.73 1.94
N VAL A 76 -3.32 -1.94 2.98
CA VAL A 76 -2.14 -1.09 3.21
C VAL A 76 -1.69 -1.32 4.64
N TYR A 77 -0.39 -1.49 4.82
CA TYR A 77 0.19 -1.77 6.12
C TYR A 77 1.34 -0.83 6.40
N TYR A 78 1.60 -0.57 7.68
CA TYR A 78 2.84 0.09 8.11
C TYR A 78 3.62 -0.84 9.02
N ALA A 79 4.94 -0.74 8.97
CA ALA A 79 5.80 -1.53 9.82
C ALA A 79 5.88 -0.91 11.20
N HIS A 80 5.64 -1.71 12.24
CA HIS A 80 5.68 -1.27 13.62
C HIS A 80 6.18 -2.41 14.49
N ASN A 81 7.28 -2.18 15.19
CA ASN A 81 7.86 -3.19 16.09
C ASN A 81 8.09 -4.53 15.38
N GLY A 82 8.60 -4.48 14.15
CA GLY A 82 8.93 -5.69 13.41
C GLY A 82 7.74 -6.39 12.75
N GLU A 83 6.56 -5.81 12.82
CA GLU A 83 5.35 -6.39 12.24
C GLU A 83 4.66 -5.38 11.34
N TYR A 84 3.93 -5.89 10.35
CA TYR A 84 3.09 -5.06 9.52
C TYR A 84 1.70 -4.95 10.13
N GLN A 85 1.25 -3.73 10.39
CA GLN A 85 -0.05 -3.42 10.96
C GLN A 85 -0.93 -2.78 9.91
N PRO A 86 -2.22 -3.15 9.83
CA PRO A 86 -3.09 -2.60 8.80
C PRO A 86 -3.47 -1.17 9.07
N LEU A 87 -3.63 -0.41 7.98
CA LEU A 87 -4.16 0.93 7.99
C LEU A 87 -5.51 0.94 7.27
N THR A 88 -6.44 1.74 7.76
CA THR A 88 -7.67 1.97 7.00
C THR A 88 -7.37 2.89 5.84
N PHE A 89 -8.04 2.66 4.72
CA PHE A 89 -7.83 3.47 3.53
C PHE A 89 -9.09 3.52 2.70
N ASN A 90 -9.18 4.53 1.86
CA ASN A 90 -10.30 4.72 0.98
C ASN A 90 -9.84 4.49 -0.46
N ASN A 91 -10.29 3.40 -1.07
CA ASN A 91 -9.90 3.06 -2.43
C ASN A 91 -10.99 3.34 -3.45
N THR A 92 -11.98 4.16 -3.12
CA THR A 92 -13.12 4.39 -3.99
C THR A 92 -12.96 5.61 -4.88
N ASN A 93 -11.81 6.23 -4.84
CA ASN A 93 -11.65 7.54 -5.43
C ASN A 93 -10.96 7.48 -6.77
N TYR A 94 -10.08 8.40 -6.98
CA TYR A 94 -9.47 8.69 -8.26
C TYR A 94 -8.71 7.54 -8.91
N LEU A 95 -8.29 6.54 -8.16
CA LEU A 95 -7.57 5.41 -8.75
C LEU A 95 -8.48 4.51 -9.58
N PHE A 96 -9.77 4.54 -9.31
CA PHE A 96 -10.70 3.58 -9.88
C PHE A 96 -11.76 4.21 -10.74
N LYS A 97 -11.60 5.43 -11.10
CA LYS A 97 -12.57 6.13 -11.95
C LYS A 97 -12.30 5.92 -13.42
#